data_40403b7b797efe1927cb6e97fb8878db
#
_entry.id   40403b7b797efe1927cb6e97fb8878db
#
_cell.length_a   1.000
_cell.length_b   1.000
_cell.length_c   1.000
_cell.angle_alpha   90.00
_cell.angle_beta   90.00
_cell.angle_gamma   90.00
#
_symmetry.space_group_name_H-M   'P 1'
#
loop_
_entity.id
_entity.type
_entity.pdbx_description
1 polymer ?
#
loop_
_entity_poly.entity_id
_entity_poly.type
_entity_poly.pdbx_seq_one_letter_code
_entity_poly.pdbx_strand_id
1 'polypeptide(L)'
;MELQAAIAKIDRYSSVEQGDKVEIIERPHGGISIIMAEGKLCGRCSRTIAIKTVHSILNLIASGIHDGAASRTVLTSINELHQGKASVNLAIISCDLESQSIIITKNSTTPVLTVQNGRVDYLRFDGTLNATPAFTSSVFQFEIE
;
A
#
# COMPACT_ATOMS: atom_id res chain seq x y z
N MET A 1 -3.23 -8.26 22.96
CA MET A 1 -2.83 -7.10 22.13
C MET A 1 -4.08 -6.53 21.49
N GLU A 2 -4.25 -5.22 21.48
CA GLU A 2 -5.37 -4.53 20.83
C GLU A 2 -4.83 -3.76 19.62
N LEU A 3 -5.48 -3.90 18.47
CA LEU A 3 -5.17 -3.17 17.24
C LEU A 3 -6.25 -2.13 16.98
N GLN A 4 -5.84 -0.89 16.83
CA GLN A 4 -6.73 0.19 16.43
C GLN A 4 -6.24 0.79 15.12
N ALA A 5 -7.13 0.92 14.15
CA ALA A 5 -6.85 1.56 12.87
C ALA A 5 -7.82 2.72 12.64
N ALA A 6 -7.32 3.82 12.12
CA ALA A 6 -8.12 4.97 11.75
C ALA A 6 -7.73 5.46 10.35
N ILE A 7 -8.73 5.83 9.55
CA ILE A 7 -8.54 6.40 8.22
C ILE A 7 -9.14 7.80 8.22
N ALA A 8 -8.33 8.78 7.80
CA ALA A 8 -8.80 10.13 7.52
C ALA A 8 -8.50 10.48 6.06
N LYS A 9 -9.47 11.03 5.38
CA LYS A 9 -9.36 11.47 3.99
C LYS A 9 -9.83 12.91 3.86
N ILE A 10 -9.01 13.73 3.21
CA ILE A 10 -9.33 15.13 2.92
C ILE A 10 -9.46 15.28 1.42
N ASP A 11 -10.57 15.89 0.99
CA ASP A 11 -10.82 16.15 -0.41
C ASP A 11 -9.95 17.30 -0.92
N ARG A 12 -9.37 17.11 -2.09
CA ARG A 12 -8.58 18.14 -2.75
C ARG A 12 -9.51 19.21 -3.32
N TYR A 13 -9.35 20.47 -2.92
CA TYR A 13 -10.25 21.59 -3.26
C TYR A 13 -10.44 21.82 -4.77
N SER A 14 -9.53 21.36 -5.63
CA SER A 14 -9.52 21.69 -7.07
C SER A 14 -9.59 20.49 -8.02
N SER A 15 -9.76 19.26 -7.54
CA SER A 15 -9.77 18.09 -8.43
C SER A 15 -11.18 17.52 -8.60
N VAL A 16 -11.60 17.39 -9.85
CA VAL A 16 -12.87 16.77 -10.24
C VAL A 16 -12.90 15.28 -9.90
N GLU A 17 -11.72 14.63 -9.82
CA GLU A 17 -11.59 13.21 -9.51
C GLU A 17 -10.48 12.98 -8.49
N GLN A 18 -10.80 12.26 -7.43
CA GLN A 18 -9.84 11.82 -6.41
C GLN A 18 -9.31 10.45 -6.80
N GLY A 19 -7.99 10.37 -6.97
CA GLY A 19 -7.31 9.14 -7.37
C GLY A 19 -7.06 8.14 -6.23
N ASP A 20 -7.52 8.42 -5.01
CA ASP A 20 -7.14 7.66 -3.82
C ASP A 20 -8.21 6.68 -3.37
N LYS A 21 -7.78 5.49 -2.96
CA LYS A 21 -8.60 4.49 -2.31
C LYS A 21 -7.86 3.88 -1.13
N VAL A 22 -8.57 3.73 -0.01
CA VAL A 22 -8.06 3.05 1.20
C VAL A 22 -9.09 2.01 1.62
N GLU A 23 -8.61 0.84 2.04
CA GLU A 23 -9.42 -0.24 2.63
C GLU A 23 -8.65 -0.93 3.75
N ILE A 24 -9.39 -1.52 4.68
CA ILE A 24 -8.86 -2.38 5.75
C ILE A 24 -9.45 -3.76 5.58
N ILE A 25 -8.62 -4.78 5.79
CA ILE A 25 -9.05 -6.18 5.78
C ILE A 25 -8.45 -6.92 6.97
N GLU A 26 -9.22 -7.85 7.53
CA GLU A 26 -8.70 -8.85 8.46
C GLU A 26 -7.90 -9.91 7.69
N ARG A 27 -6.78 -10.34 8.28
CA ARG A 27 -5.91 -11.37 7.69
C ARG A 27 -6.37 -12.78 8.08
N PRO A 28 -6.18 -13.79 7.22
CA PRO A 28 -6.61 -15.17 7.50
C PRO A 28 -6.02 -15.76 8.79
N HIS A 29 -4.79 -15.36 9.14
CA HIS A 29 -4.08 -15.85 10.34
C HIS A 29 -4.14 -14.85 11.52
N GLY A 30 -5.07 -13.91 11.46
CA GLY A 30 -5.22 -12.85 12.45
C GLY A 30 -4.40 -11.61 12.16
N GLY A 31 -4.90 -10.48 12.68
CA GLY A 31 -4.35 -9.17 12.38
C GLY A 31 -5.10 -8.47 11.25
N ILE A 32 -4.57 -7.32 10.82
CA ILE A 32 -5.20 -6.47 9.81
C ILE A 32 -4.19 -6.01 8.76
N SER A 33 -4.67 -5.73 7.56
CA SER A 33 -3.93 -4.99 6.54
C SER A 33 -4.69 -3.74 6.14
N ILE A 34 -4.00 -2.61 6.11
CA ILE A 34 -4.49 -1.34 5.57
C ILE A 34 -3.84 -1.15 4.21
N ILE A 35 -4.64 -1.03 3.16
CA ILE A 35 -4.18 -0.92 1.79
C ILE A 35 -4.59 0.45 1.27
N MET A 36 -3.62 1.25 0.84
CA MET A 36 -3.83 2.57 0.26
C MET A 36 -3.22 2.62 -1.14
N ALA A 37 -4.00 3.08 -2.12
CA ALA A 37 -3.52 3.28 -3.47
C ALA A 37 -3.97 4.65 -4.02
N GLU A 38 -3.04 5.36 -4.66
CA GLU A 38 -3.31 6.50 -5.53
C GLU A 38 -3.11 6.05 -6.98
N GLY A 39 -4.19 6.04 -7.76
CA GLY A 39 -4.16 5.63 -9.16
C GLY A 39 -4.03 6.80 -10.12
N LYS A 40 -3.28 6.61 -11.20
CA LYS A 40 -3.17 7.55 -12.32
C LYS A 40 -3.31 6.81 -13.65
N LEU A 41 -3.99 7.43 -14.59
CA LEU A 41 -4.09 6.98 -15.98
C LEU A 41 -3.70 8.13 -16.90
N CYS A 42 -2.72 7.92 -17.78
CA CYS A 42 -2.17 8.96 -18.64
C CYS A 42 -1.75 10.23 -17.86
N GLY A 43 -1.16 10.07 -16.67
CA GLY A 43 -0.71 11.14 -15.79
C GLY A 43 -1.80 11.87 -15.01
N ARG A 44 -3.09 11.53 -15.21
CA ARG A 44 -4.23 12.12 -14.48
C ARG A 44 -4.68 11.20 -13.37
N CYS A 45 -5.17 11.76 -12.25
CA CYS A 45 -5.76 10.98 -11.16
C CYS A 45 -6.87 10.07 -11.70
N SER A 46 -6.90 8.81 -11.26
CA SER A 46 -7.89 7.83 -11.67
C SER A 46 -8.33 6.97 -10.49
N ARG A 47 -9.51 7.27 -9.99
CA ARG A 47 -10.15 6.50 -8.92
C ARG A 47 -10.41 5.05 -9.33
N THR A 48 -10.74 4.81 -10.59
CA THR A 48 -10.96 3.46 -11.13
C THR A 48 -9.72 2.59 -11.00
N ILE A 49 -8.54 3.14 -11.32
CA ILE A 49 -7.27 2.44 -11.15
C ILE A 49 -7.01 2.14 -9.68
N ALA A 50 -7.20 3.12 -8.79
CA ALA A 50 -7.00 2.93 -7.35
C ALA A 50 -7.94 1.85 -6.78
N ILE A 51 -9.24 1.88 -7.13
CA ILE A 51 -10.22 0.87 -6.69
C ILE A 51 -9.83 -0.52 -7.18
N LYS A 52 -9.52 -0.68 -8.46
CA LYS A 52 -9.10 -1.98 -9.02
C LYS A 52 -7.85 -2.51 -8.32
N THR A 53 -6.86 -1.65 -8.08
CA THR A 53 -5.63 -2.02 -7.39
C THR A 53 -5.92 -2.52 -5.97
N VAL A 54 -6.65 -1.72 -5.18
CA VAL A 54 -6.95 -2.07 -3.79
C VAL A 54 -7.75 -3.37 -3.72
N HIS A 55 -8.81 -3.53 -4.51
CA HIS A 55 -9.63 -4.73 -4.49
C HIS A 55 -8.86 -5.98 -4.93
N SER A 56 -7.98 -5.86 -5.93
CA SER A 56 -7.15 -7.00 -6.38
C SER A 56 -6.16 -7.43 -5.31
N ILE A 57 -5.49 -6.47 -4.65
CA ILE A 57 -4.57 -6.76 -3.54
C ILE A 57 -5.33 -7.39 -2.35
N LEU A 58 -6.48 -6.84 -2.02
CA LEU A 58 -7.36 -7.30 -0.96
C LEU A 58 -7.72 -8.78 -1.13
N ASN A 59 -8.13 -9.17 -2.34
CA ASN A 59 -8.45 -10.56 -2.67
C ASN A 59 -7.24 -11.50 -2.52
N LEU A 60 -6.05 -11.06 -2.92
CA LEU A 60 -4.83 -11.85 -2.80
C LEU A 60 -4.41 -12.03 -1.33
N ILE A 61 -4.46 -10.96 -0.53
CA ILE A 61 -4.16 -11.02 0.91
C ILE A 61 -5.19 -11.90 1.63
N ALA A 62 -6.48 -11.77 1.31
CA ALA A 62 -7.54 -12.64 1.85
C ALA A 62 -7.31 -14.12 1.52
N SER A 63 -6.65 -14.41 0.40
CA SER A 63 -6.26 -15.77 0.00
C SER A 63 -4.93 -16.24 0.62
N GLY A 64 -4.34 -15.45 1.54
CA GLY A 64 -3.09 -15.79 2.23
C GLY A 64 -1.81 -15.42 1.45
N ILE A 65 -1.90 -14.66 0.37
CA ILE A 65 -0.71 -14.21 -0.36
C ILE A 65 -0.03 -13.08 0.41
N HIS A 66 1.30 -13.15 0.52
CA HIS A 66 2.09 -12.12 1.19
C HIS A 66 2.04 -10.77 0.46
N ASP A 67 2.06 -9.68 1.23
CA ASP A 67 1.89 -8.30 0.77
C ASP A 67 2.82 -7.93 -0.40
N GLY A 68 4.10 -8.30 -0.31
CA GLY A 68 5.08 -8.04 -1.38
C GLY A 68 4.80 -8.80 -2.68
N ALA A 69 4.29 -10.03 -2.61
CA ALA A 69 3.90 -10.81 -3.78
C ALA A 69 2.60 -10.27 -4.37
N ALA A 70 1.60 -9.98 -3.53
CA ALA A 70 0.32 -9.39 -3.95
C ALA A 70 0.54 -8.05 -4.66
N SER A 71 1.37 -7.16 -4.08
CA SER A 71 1.67 -5.85 -4.66
C SER A 71 2.33 -5.98 -6.04
N ARG A 72 3.37 -6.82 -6.18
CA ARG A 72 4.04 -7.03 -7.47
C ARG A 72 3.09 -7.56 -8.53
N THR A 73 2.31 -8.59 -8.20
CA THR A 73 1.35 -9.20 -9.13
C THR A 73 0.34 -8.18 -9.64
N VAL A 74 -0.26 -7.41 -8.73
CA VAL A 74 -1.31 -6.45 -9.11
C VAL A 74 -0.72 -5.26 -9.88
N LEU A 75 0.41 -4.71 -9.45
CA LEU A 75 1.05 -3.59 -10.15
C LEU A 75 1.47 -3.98 -11.57
N THR A 76 2.02 -5.19 -11.75
CA THR A 76 2.34 -5.73 -13.08
C THR A 76 1.09 -5.83 -13.93
N SER A 77 0.03 -6.45 -13.42
CA SER A 77 -1.23 -6.63 -14.15
C SER A 77 -1.87 -5.29 -14.56
N ILE A 78 -1.91 -4.32 -13.64
CA ILE A 78 -2.45 -2.97 -13.94
C ILE A 78 -1.65 -2.30 -15.05
N ASN A 79 -0.33 -2.39 -14.98
CA ASN A 79 0.54 -1.80 -16.00
C ASN A 79 0.34 -2.44 -17.38
N GLU A 80 0.29 -3.75 -17.45
CA GLU A 80 0.07 -4.51 -18.69
C GLU A 80 -1.30 -4.22 -19.29
N LEU A 81 -2.37 -4.30 -18.48
CA LEU A 81 -3.75 -4.01 -18.93
C LEU A 81 -3.90 -2.60 -19.52
N HIS A 82 -3.14 -1.65 -19.04
CA HIS A 82 -3.18 -0.27 -19.51
C HIS A 82 -1.99 0.12 -20.41
N GLN A 83 -1.25 -0.86 -20.93
CA GLN A 83 -0.15 -0.66 -21.88
C GLN A 83 0.89 0.36 -21.38
N GLY A 84 1.23 0.30 -20.08
CA GLY A 84 2.18 1.22 -19.48
C GLY A 84 1.65 2.63 -19.17
N LYS A 85 0.37 2.91 -19.46
CA LYS A 85 -0.23 4.24 -19.26
C LYS A 85 -0.81 4.45 -17.84
N ALA A 86 -0.93 3.38 -17.06
CA ALA A 86 -1.35 3.44 -15.66
C ALA A 86 -0.16 3.43 -14.72
N SER A 87 -0.24 4.20 -13.65
CA SER A 87 0.69 4.15 -12.53
C SER A 87 -0.07 4.15 -11.21
N VAL A 88 0.51 3.53 -10.19
CA VAL A 88 -0.09 3.46 -8.86
C VAL A 88 0.99 3.72 -7.81
N ASN A 89 0.73 4.67 -6.93
CA ASN A 89 1.42 4.78 -5.66
C ASN A 89 0.68 3.91 -4.64
N LEU A 90 1.37 2.89 -4.13
CA LEU A 90 0.80 1.89 -3.24
C LEU A 90 1.52 1.91 -1.91
N ALA A 91 0.75 1.78 -0.83
CA ALA A 91 1.25 1.45 0.49
C ALA A 91 0.33 0.40 1.13
N ILE A 92 0.92 -0.62 1.73
CA ILE A 92 0.24 -1.64 2.53
C ILE A 92 0.91 -1.63 3.89
N ILE A 93 0.12 -1.50 4.95
CA ILE A 93 0.57 -1.65 6.32
C ILE A 93 -0.17 -2.84 6.90
N SER A 94 0.55 -3.89 7.22
CA SER A 94 0.00 -5.11 7.78
C SER A 94 0.50 -5.31 9.19
N CYS A 95 -0.41 -5.54 10.12
CA CYS A 95 -0.11 -6.01 11.45
C CYS A 95 -0.48 -7.50 11.50
N ASP A 96 0.51 -8.33 11.69
CA ASP A 96 0.38 -9.79 11.75
C ASP A 96 0.47 -10.24 13.20
N LEU A 97 -0.60 -10.87 13.69
CA LEU A 97 -0.68 -11.32 15.08
C LEU A 97 0.09 -12.61 15.34
N GLU A 98 0.27 -13.43 14.33
CA GLU A 98 1.02 -14.68 14.45
C GLU A 98 2.52 -14.43 14.60
N SER A 99 3.07 -13.59 13.73
CA SER A 99 4.48 -13.19 13.77
C SER A 99 4.77 -12.04 14.73
N GLN A 100 3.74 -11.43 15.32
CA GLN A 100 3.84 -10.24 16.17
C GLN A 100 4.65 -9.12 15.51
N SER A 101 4.40 -8.88 14.24
CA SER A 101 5.15 -7.92 13.46
C SER A 101 4.27 -6.96 12.67
N ILE A 102 4.81 -5.78 12.40
CA ILE A 102 4.24 -4.82 11.45
C ILE A 102 5.08 -4.88 10.18
N ILE A 103 4.40 -5.11 9.05
CA ILE A 103 5.02 -5.17 7.74
C ILE A 103 4.51 -3.98 6.93
N ILE A 104 5.44 -3.20 6.37
CA ILE A 104 5.13 -2.06 5.52
C ILE A 104 5.67 -2.35 4.12
N THR A 105 4.76 -2.45 3.16
CA THR A 105 5.08 -2.67 1.75
C THR A 105 4.66 -1.45 0.95
N LYS A 106 5.57 -0.81 0.22
CA LYS A 106 5.27 0.40 -0.56
C LYS A 106 6.18 0.54 -1.78
N ASN A 107 5.68 1.24 -2.80
CA ASN A 107 6.43 1.58 -4.02
C ASN A 107 6.59 3.10 -4.23
N SER A 108 6.24 3.91 -3.24
CA SER A 108 6.31 5.37 -3.32
C SER A 108 7.38 5.92 -2.38
N THR A 109 7.84 7.14 -2.65
CA THR A 109 8.78 7.88 -1.80
C THR A 109 8.11 8.56 -0.60
N THR A 110 6.78 8.52 -0.50
CA THR A 110 6.03 9.10 0.61
C THR A 110 6.53 8.52 1.94
N PRO A 111 6.95 9.33 2.91
CA PRO A 111 7.49 8.82 4.16
C PRO A 111 6.39 8.15 4.99
N VAL A 112 6.79 7.16 5.78
CA VAL A 112 5.96 6.58 6.84
C VAL A 112 6.53 7.02 8.18
N LEU A 113 5.65 7.50 9.05
CA LEU A 113 5.99 7.89 10.41
C LEU A 113 5.73 6.70 11.33
N THR A 114 6.71 6.37 12.14
CA THR A 114 6.56 5.39 13.22
C THR A 114 6.81 6.06 14.56
N VAL A 115 6.06 5.65 15.55
CA VAL A 115 6.27 6.10 16.94
C VAL A 115 6.45 4.86 17.80
N GLN A 116 7.62 4.74 18.41
CA GLN A 116 7.94 3.65 19.33
C GLN A 116 8.59 4.24 20.59
N ASN A 117 8.13 3.85 21.76
CA ASN A 117 8.66 4.35 23.05
C ASN A 117 8.72 5.89 23.13
N GLY A 118 7.71 6.58 22.57
CA GLY A 118 7.65 8.04 22.53
C GLY A 118 8.61 8.71 21.55
N ARG A 119 9.39 7.95 20.82
CA ARG A 119 10.29 8.45 19.77
C ARG A 119 9.62 8.35 18.41
N VAL A 120 9.70 9.44 17.63
CA VAL A 120 9.20 9.50 16.26
C VAL A 120 10.35 9.24 15.30
N ASP A 121 10.21 8.23 14.46
CA ASP A 121 11.15 7.93 13.39
C ASP A 121 10.47 8.01 12.02
N TYR A 122 11.26 8.40 11.00
CA TYR A 122 10.83 8.43 9.62
C TYR A 122 11.42 7.22 8.89
N LEU A 123 10.58 6.37 8.38
CA LEU A 123 11.00 5.34 7.44
C LEU A 123 11.21 5.97 6.08
N ARG A 124 12.45 6.28 5.75
CA ARG A 124 12.84 6.77 4.43
C ARG A 124 13.22 5.61 3.53
N PHE A 125 12.90 5.76 2.28
CA PHE A 125 13.36 4.89 1.23
C PHE A 125 14.75 5.33 0.80
N ASP A 126 15.77 4.54 1.05
CA ASP A 126 17.12 4.69 0.49
C ASP A 126 17.30 3.81 -0.77
N GLY A 127 16.20 3.40 -1.38
CA GLY A 127 16.24 2.67 -2.64
C GLY A 127 16.53 3.61 -3.78
N THR A 128 17.72 3.53 -4.38
CA THR A 128 17.93 3.99 -5.74
C THR A 128 16.91 3.27 -6.63
N LEU A 129 15.87 3.99 -7.05
CA LEU A 129 14.90 3.54 -8.04
C LEU A 129 15.60 3.40 -9.41
N ASN A 130 16.54 2.46 -9.50
CA ASN A 130 17.18 2.11 -10.75
C ASN A 130 16.30 1.12 -11.47
N ALA A 131 15.79 1.58 -12.59
CA ALA A 131 15.12 0.83 -13.65
C ALA A 131 13.71 0.29 -13.33
N THR A 132 12.73 0.89 -13.95
CA THR A 132 11.30 0.58 -13.96
C THR A 132 10.60 0.72 -12.61
N PRO A 133 10.17 1.94 -12.26
CA PRO A 133 9.54 2.24 -10.95
C PRO A 133 8.22 1.50 -10.69
N ALA A 134 7.65 0.86 -11.70
CA ALA A 134 6.31 0.27 -11.60
C ALA A 134 6.24 -1.00 -10.75
N PHE A 135 7.37 -1.70 -10.50
CA PHE A 135 7.32 -3.08 -10.00
C PHE A 135 8.12 -3.36 -8.74
N THR A 136 8.86 -2.38 -8.23
CA THR A 136 9.68 -2.57 -7.04
C THR A 136 8.94 -2.05 -5.81
N SER A 137 8.49 -2.97 -4.95
CA SER A 137 8.02 -2.63 -3.61
C SER A 137 9.13 -2.93 -2.60
N SER A 138 9.32 -2.06 -1.63
CA SER A 138 10.17 -2.36 -0.48
C SER A 138 9.33 -2.80 0.68
N VAL A 139 9.87 -3.73 1.45
CA VAL A 139 9.22 -4.32 2.62
C VAL A 139 10.06 -3.97 3.84
N PHE A 140 9.41 -3.43 4.85
CA PHE A 140 9.98 -3.18 6.18
C PHE A 140 9.22 -4.05 7.17
N GLN A 141 9.95 -4.69 8.06
CA GLN A 141 9.35 -5.50 9.12
C GLN A 141 9.84 -5.00 10.47
N PHE A 142 8.91 -4.88 11.42
CA PHE A 142 9.14 -4.47 12.80
C PHE A 142 8.50 -5.49 13.73
N GLU A 143 9.20 -5.85 14.78
CA GLU A 143 8.63 -6.62 15.88
C GLU A 143 7.78 -5.69 16.76
N ILE A 144 6.67 -6.21 17.27
CA ILE A 144 5.80 -5.50 18.22
C ILE A 144 6.22 -5.95 19.61
N GLU A 145 6.73 -5.05 20.43
CA GLU A 145 7.06 -5.28 21.83
C GLU A 145 5.80 -5.19 22.72
#